data_d4a0f07df42cd4988702ae9d19150e1a
#
_entry.id   d4a0f07df42cd4988702ae9d19150e1a
#
_cell.length_a   1.000
_cell.length_b   1.000
_cell.length_c   1.000
_cell.angle_alpha   90.00
_cell.angle_beta   90.00
_cell.angle_gamma   90.00
#
_symmetry.space_group_name_H-M   'P 1'
#
loop_
_entity.id
_entity.type
_entity.pdbx_description
1 polymer ?
#
loop_
_entity_poly.entity_id
_entity_poly.type
_entity_poly.pdbx_seq_one_letter_code
_entity_poly.pdbx_strand_id
1 'polypeptide(L)'
;MADSLTKKEYTPQELKETFIKMYGGDESTVRLYSSPARINIIGEHIDYNGGKVFPASINRYLYIAIRKRSDTKILYNDARFPGSYEYDINQTFIFDKANDYANYLNGILQQLKERGFKFDSGFEILMASNIPAGGGISSSSALECGFAYAVIDTFGFNLDRIEIAKLGQMSEHNFMNVKCGIMDQFIIATGKKNYAELLDCNTLEYEYVPLDLGDYRFVVMNTNKVRKLADSKYNERRGQCEEALKILQDNGVKVQALCELSPADWEKYSALVTDPILNKRARHCVAENQRVIDAAKTLKAGNLEELGRLLNASHKSLKEDYEVTGIELDTLAESSQKQEGCLGARMTGAGFGGCAIALVHKNKLDSFIENVQSTYEKTIGYKAGFFVCESGDGVTKI
;
A
#
# COMPACT_ATOMS: atom_id res chain seq x y z
N MET A 1 -31.32 -4.42 0.85
CA MET A 1 -30.86 -5.28 -0.28
C MET A 1 -29.92 -4.40 -1.09
N ALA A 2 -28.62 -4.46 -0.79
CA ALA A 2 -27.61 -3.80 -1.60
C ALA A 2 -27.25 -4.83 -2.68
N ASP A 3 -27.63 -4.51 -3.91
CA ASP A 3 -27.26 -5.27 -5.09
C ASP A 3 -25.74 -5.50 -5.08
N SER A 4 -25.36 -6.77 -5.10
CA SER A 4 -24.03 -7.21 -5.46
C SER A 4 -23.83 -6.91 -6.94
N LEU A 5 -23.55 -5.65 -7.26
CA LEU A 5 -22.99 -5.31 -8.56
C LEU A 5 -21.68 -6.11 -8.64
N THR A 6 -21.70 -7.20 -9.34
CA THR A 6 -20.51 -7.89 -9.85
C THR A 6 -19.79 -6.86 -10.70
N LYS A 7 -18.85 -6.13 -10.07
CA LYS A 7 -18.05 -5.12 -10.76
C LYS A 7 -17.32 -5.86 -11.86
N LYS A 8 -17.60 -5.52 -13.12
CA LYS A 8 -16.91 -6.08 -14.26
C LYS A 8 -15.41 -5.88 -14.07
N GLU A 9 -14.64 -6.95 -14.09
CA GLU A 9 -13.19 -6.85 -14.19
C GLU A 9 -12.84 -6.50 -15.64
N TYR A 10 -12.02 -5.48 -15.81
CA TYR A 10 -11.56 -5.04 -17.12
C TYR A 10 -10.19 -5.63 -17.41
N THR A 11 -10.03 -6.20 -18.61
CA THR A 11 -8.71 -6.39 -19.21
C THR A 11 -8.21 -5.05 -19.79
N PRO A 12 -6.89 -4.88 -19.99
CA PRO A 12 -6.36 -3.68 -20.64
C PRO A 12 -7.01 -3.40 -22.01
N GLN A 13 -7.26 -4.44 -22.81
CA GLN A 13 -7.87 -4.32 -24.12
C GLN A 13 -9.32 -3.84 -24.02
N GLU A 14 -10.13 -4.42 -23.13
CA GLU A 14 -11.52 -3.97 -22.91
C GLU A 14 -11.58 -2.52 -22.40
N LEU A 15 -10.60 -2.08 -21.60
CA LEU A 15 -10.51 -0.69 -21.17
C LEU A 15 -10.25 0.24 -22.35
N LYS A 16 -9.34 -0.14 -23.25
CA LYS A 16 -9.02 0.62 -24.46
C LYS A 16 -10.23 0.73 -25.40
N GLU A 17 -10.93 -0.37 -25.63
CA GLU A 17 -12.16 -0.38 -26.43
C GLU A 17 -13.24 0.52 -25.80
N THR A 18 -13.38 0.48 -24.47
CA THR A 18 -14.32 1.34 -23.73
C THR A 18 -13.91 2.81 -23.84
N PHE A 19 -12.61 3.10 -23.78
CA PHE A 19 -12.06 4.45 -23.97
C PHE A 19 -12.43 5.01 -25.35
N ILE A 20 -12.22 4.22 -26.42
CA ILE A 20 -12.57 4.63 -27.79
C ILE A 20 -14.07 4.80 -27.96
N LYS A 21 -14.88 3.92 -27.35
CA LYS A 21 -16.34 4.08 -27.37
C LYS A 21 -16.80 5.37 -26.67
N MET A 22 -16.09 5.79 -25.62
CA MET A 22 -16.42 6.99 -24.82
C MET A 22 -15.98 8.27 -25.51
N TYR A 23 -14.74 8.33 -25.98
CA TYR A 23 -14.10 9.55 -26.45
C TYR A 23 -13.93 9.61 -27.99
N GLY A 24 -14.16 8.49 -28.70
CA GLY A 24 -13.91 8.39 -30.15
C GLY A 24 -12.43 8.43 -30.52
N GLY A 25 -12.16 8.72 -31.78
CA GLY A 25 -10.78 8.95 -32.27
C GLY A 25 -9.99 7.68 -32.61
N ASP A 26 -8.71 7.87 -32.88
CA ASP A 26 -7.80 6.80 -33.31
C ASP A 26 -7.26 6.01 -32.10
N GLU A 27 -7.48 4.71 -32.12
CA GLU A 27 -7.02 3.77 -31.08
C GLU A 27 -5.50 3.76 -30.90
N SER A 28 -4.74 4.02 -31.99
CA SER A 28 -3.27 4.03 -31.94
C SER A 28 -2.70 5.15 -31.07
N THR A 29 -3.50 6.19 -30.78
CA THR A 29 -3.10 7.32 -29.93
C THR A 29 -3.30 7.08 -28.45
N VAL A 30 -4.02 6.01 -28.07
CA VAL A 30 -4.29 5.66 -26.68
C VAL A 30 -3.14 4.84 -26.12
N ARG A 31 -2.59 5.31 -25.01
CA ARG A 31 -1.57 4.61 -24.24
C ARG A 31 -2.19 3.89 -23.04
N LEU A 32 -1.69 2.70 -22.75
CA LEU A 32 -2.17 1.87 -21.63
C LEU A 32 -1.09 1.67 -20.60
N TYR A 33 -1.50 1.72 -19.34
CA TYR A 33 -0.62 1.49 -18.20
C TYR A 33 -1.30 0.61 -17.16
N SER A 34 -0.50 -0.15 -16.42
CA SER A 34 -0.91 -0.88 -15.24
C SER A 34 -0.16 -0.40 -14.01
N SER A 35 -0.86 -0.27 -12.90
CA SER A 35 -0.31 0.06 -11.59
C SER A 35 -0.75 -0.99 -10.58
N PRO A 36 0.16 -1.71 -9.92
CA PRO A 36 -0.19 -2.81 -9.04
C PRO A 36 -0.70 -2.33 -7.69
N ALA A 37 -1.40 -3.21 -6.97
CA ALA A 37 -1.49 -3.16 -5.53
C ALA A 37 -0.21 -3.75 -4.89
N ARG A 38 -0.10 -3.67 -3.56
CA ARG A 38 0.98 -4.26 -2.79
C ARG A 38 0.47 -5.01 -1.57
N ILE A 39 1.24 -5.96 -1.12
CA ILE A 39 1.27 -6.41 0.28
C ILE A 39 2.56 -5.93 0.92
N ASN A 40 2.55 -5.71 2.23
CA ASN A 40 3.80 -5.64 2.97
C ASN A 40 3.95 -6.97 3.73
N ILE A 41 4.98 -7.73 3.40
CA ILE A 41 5.23 -9.04 4.01
C ILE A 41 5.46 -8.84 5.51
N ILE A 42 6.29 -7.84 5.88
CA ILE A 42 6.56 -7.45 7.27
C ILE A 42 7.15 -6.04 7.33
N GLY A 43 6.95 -5.33 8.44
CA GLY A 43 7.52 -3.99 8.64
C GLY A 43 6.46 -2.87 8.65
N GLU A 44 5.28 -3.11 9.22
CA GLU A 44 4.24 -2.09 9.33
C GLU A 44 4.57 -1.01 10.35
N HIS A 45 4.20 0.23 9.99
CA HIS A 45 4.32 1.44 10.81
C HIS A 45 5.75 1.83 11.17
N ILE A 46 6.74 1.33 10.46
CA ILE A 46 8.14 1.71 10.67
C ILE A 46 8.76 2.50 9.51
N ASP A 47 8.09 2.61 8.39
CA ASP A 47 8.54 3.39 7.23
C ASP A 47 8.68 4.89 7.53
N TYR A 48 7.76 5.46 8.31
CA TYR A 48 7.85 6.84 8.80
C TYR A 48 8.67 6.98 10.11
N ASN A 49 9.22 5.89 10.63
CA ASN A 49 10.12 5.83 11.77
C ASN A 49 11.56 5.50 11.36
N GLY A 50 11.90 5.66 10.06
CA GLY A 50 13.23 5.40 9.52
C GLY A 50 13.61 3.92 9.48
N GLY A 51 12.62 3.01 9.49
CA GLY A 51 12.83 1.57 9.48
C GLY A 51 12.93 0.97 8.09
N LYS A 52 13.31 -0.31 8.06
CA LYS A 52 13.26 -1.13 6.86
C LYS A 52 11.90 -1.76 6.71
N VAL A 53 11.42 -1.90 5.47
CA VAL A 53 10.16 -2.57 5.12
C VAL A 53 10.42 -3.64 4.09
N PHE A 54 9.48 -4.60 3.98
CA PHE A 54 9.67 -5.73 3.07
C PHE A 54 8.42 -5.99 2.22
N PRO A 55 8.01 -5.02 1.39
CA PRO A 55 6.84 -5.13 0.53
C PRO A 55 7.10 -5.95 -0.74
N ALA A 56 5.98 -6.38 -1.37
CA ALA A 56 5.94 -6.93 -2.70
C ALA A 56 4.72 -6.40 -3.46
N SER A 57 4.93 -6.02 -4.72
CA SER A 57 3.81 -5.73 -5.64
C SER A 57 3.09 -7.02 -6.01
N ILE A 58 1.76 -6.95 -6.19
CA ILE A 58 0.92 -8.11 -6.44
C ILE A 58 0.05 -7.96 -7.69
N ASN A 59 -0.45 -9.08 -8.20
CA ASN A 59 -1.26 -9.21 -9.42
C ASN A 59 -2.71 -8.69 -9.27
N ARG A 60 -2.87 -7.53 -8.64
CA ARG A 60 -4.09 -6.73 -8.64
C ARG A 60 -3.75 -5.35 -9.13
N TYR A 61 -4.47 -4.87 -10.15
CA TYR A 61 -4.04 -3.70 -10.90
C TYR A 61 -5.12 -2.64 -11.00
N LEU A 62 -4.67 -1.41 -11.02
CA LEU A 62 -5.36 -0.29 -11.65
C LEU A 62 -4.84 -0.18 -13.08
N TYR A 63 -5.73 -0.18 -14.06
CA TYR A 63 -5.42 0.08 -15.46
C TYR A 63 -5.79 1.51 -15.82
N ILE A 64 -4.96 2.17 -16.62
CA ILE A 64 -5.13 3.56 -17.06
C ILE A 64 -4.98 3.60 -18.58
N ALA A 65 -6.03 4.05 -19.26
CA ALA A 65 -5.98 4.46 -20.66
C ALA A 65 -5.91 5.98 -20.71
N ILE A 66 -4.93 6.55 -21.43
CA ILE A 66 -4.70 8.00 -21.50
C ILE A 66 -4.38 8.42 -22.93
N ARG A 67 -4.84 9.61 -23.31
CA ARG A 67 -4.53 10.25 -24.59
C ARG A 67 -4.43 11.77 -24.42
N LYS A 68 -3.45 12.40 -25.06
CA LYS A 68 -3.37 13.88 -25.18
C LYS A 68 -4.57 14.42 -25.98
N ARG A 69 -5.01 15.60 -25.61
CA ARG A 69 -6.01 16.40 -26.33
C ARG A 69 -5.33 17.51 -27.10
N SER A 70 -6.09 18.16 -28.00
CA SER A 70 -5.63 19.36 -28.70
C SER A 70 -5.99 20.68 -27.98
N ASP A 71 -6.77 20.59 -26.89
CA ASP A 71 -7.19 21.71 -26.05
C ASP A 71 -6.52 21.60 -24.67
N THR A 72 -6.91 22.47 -23.73
CA THR A 72 -6.39 22.50 -22.36
C THR A 72 -7.22 21.70 -21.35
N LYS A 73 -8.28 21.01 -21.79
CA LYS A 73 -9.18 20.27 -20.92
C LYS A 73 -8.57 18.96 -20.44
N ILE A 74 -8.85 18.63 -19.18
CA ILE A 74 -8.57 17.34 -18.58
C ILE A 74 -9.91 16.65 -18.28
N LEU A 75 -10.05 15.40 -18.72
CA LEU A 75 -11.23 14.59 -18.44
C LEU A 75 -10.83 13.33 -17.68
N TYR A 76 -11.38 13.15 -16.46
CA TYR A 76 -11.21 11.94 -15.66
C TYR A 76 -12.47 11.11 -15.63
N ASN A 77 -12.34 9.83 -15.96
CA ASN A 77 -13.40 8.84 -15.84
C ASN A 77 -12.87 7.54 -15.24
N ASP A 78 -13.72 6.88 -14.46
CA ASP A 78 -13.49 5.51 -13.99
C ASP A 78 -14.64 4.64 -14.50
N ALA A 79 -14.31 3.55 -15.20
CA ALA A 79 -15.30 2.68 -15.84
C ALA A 79 -16.22 1.95 -14.83
N ARG A 80 -15.88 1.97 -13.55
CA ARG A 80 -16.65 1.34 -12.45
C ARG A 80 -17.65 2.28 -11.79
N PHE A 81 -17.49 3.60 -11.98
CA PHE A 81 -18.29 4.61 -11.30
C PHE A 81 -18.93 5.56 -12.33
N PRO A 82 -20.20 5.97 -12.10
CA PRO A 82 -20.80 6.98 -12.93
C PRO A 82 -20.20 8.35 -12.62
N GLY A 83 -20.20 9.23 -13.64
CA GLY A 83 -19.72 10.60 -13.51
C GLY A 83 -18.33 10.79 -14.11
N SER A 84 -18.02 12.04 -14.36
CA SER A 84 -16.75 12.51 -14.90
C SER A 84 -16.33 13.77 -14.19
N TYR A 85 -15.02 14.00 -14.14
CA TYR A 85 -14.46 15.27 -13.67
C TYR A 85 -13.81 15.98 -14.87
N GLU A 86 -14.06 17.28 -14.99
CA GLU A 86 -13.46 18.14 -16.01
C GLU A 86 -12.72 19.29 -15.36
N TYR A 87 -11.46 19.50 -15.79
CA TYR A 87 -10.59 20.56 -15.32
C TYR A 87 -9.86 21.21 -16.49
N ASP A 88 -9.26 22.40 -16.26
CA ASP A 88 -8.29 23.01 -17.20
C ASP A 88 -6.88 22.71 -16.69
N ILE A 89 -5.97 22.25 -17.57
CA ILE A 89 -4.59 21.92 -17.21
C ILE A 89 -3.83 23.15 -16.67
N ASN A 90 -4.23 24.35 -17.03
CA ASN A 90 -3.57 25.59 -16.59
C ASN A 90 -4.03 26.06 -15.19
N GLN A 91 -5.16 25.55 -14.68
CA GLN A 91 -5.63 25.97 -13.35
C GLN A 91 -4.69 25.52 -12.23
N THR A 92 -4.74 26.19 -11.09
CA THR A 92 -4.18 25.70 -9.83
C THR A 92 -5.12 24.67 -9.24
N PHE A 93 -4.61 23.50 -8.91
CA PHE A 93 -5.41 22.47 -8.26
C PHE A 93 -5.37 22.66 -6.75
N ILE A 94 -6.53 22.60 -6.11
CA ILE A 94 -6.70 22.64 -4.66
C ILE A 94 -7.58 21.48 -4.23
N PHE A 95 -7.36 20.98 -3.02
CA PHE A 95 -8.17 19.91 -2.45
C PHE A 95 -9.62 20.38 -2.27
N ASP A 96 -10.55 19.56 -2.76
CA ASP A 96 -11.98 19.72 -2.50
C ASP A 96 -12.58 18.35 -2.24
N LYS A 97 -13.22 18.19 -1.08
CA LYS A 97 -13.83 16.91 -0.69
C LYS A 97 -14.85 16.37 -1.71
N ALA A 98 -15.48 17.25 -2.49
CA ALA A 98 -16.41 16.87 -3.55
C ALA A 98 -15.74 16.17 -4.75
N ASN A 99 -14.44 16.33 -4.91
CA ASN A 99 -13.68 15.74 -6.02
C ASN A 99 -13.33 14.25 -5.82
N ASP A 100 -13.63 13.65 -4.66
CA ASP A 100 -13.42 12.24 -4.36
C ASP A 100 -12.04 11.73 -4.87
N TYR A 101 -11.99 10.68 -5.70
CA TYR A 101 -10.73 10.13 -6.24
C TYR A 101 -9.93 11.11 -7.12
N ALA A 102 -10.60 12.10 -7.73
CA ALA A 102 -9.92 13.08 -8.57
C ALA A 102 -8.91 13.94 -7.79
N ASN A 103 -9.05 14.05 -6.46
CA ASN A 103 -8.07 14.73 -5.62
C ASN A 103 -6.68 14.10 -5.70
N TYR A 104 -6.58 12.76 -5.74
CA TYR A 104 -5.29 12.07 -5.88
C TYR A 104 -4.59 12.42 -7.20
N LEU A 105 -5.36 12.53 -8.30
CA LEU A 105 -4.85 12.91 -9.62
C LEU A 105 -4.46 14.40 -9.65
N ASN A 106 -5.31 15.25 -9.08
CA ASN A 106 -5.06 16.69 -8.99
C ASN A 106 -3.83 17.00 -8.12
N GLY A 107 -3.61 16.26 -7.05
CA GLY A 107 -2.42 16.37 -6.20
C GLY A 107 -1.14 16.08 -6.99
N ILE A 108 -1.13 15.03 -7.80
CA ILE A 108 0.01 14.70 -8.67
C ILE A 108 0.28 15.81 -9.70
N LEU A 109 -0.77 16.31 -10.38
CA LEU A 109 -0.60 17.42 -11.34
C LEU A 109 -0.08 18.68 -10.66
N GLN A 110 -0.59 19.02 -9.48
CA GLN A 110 -0.14 20.18 -8.72
C GLN A 110 1.35 20.02 -8.36
N GLN A 111 1.78 18.87 -7.87
CA GLN A 111 3.19 18.61 -7.54
C GLN A 111 4.09 18.65 -8.78
N LEU A 112 3.65 18.17 -9.93
CA LEU A 112 4.40 18.27 -11.20
C LEU A 112 4.56 19.75 -11.61
N LYS A 113 3.48 20.55 -11.52
CA LYS A 113 3.52 21.99 -11.84
C LYS A 113 4.45 22.75 -10.91
N GLU A 114 4.43 22.47 -9.60
CA GLU A 114 5.31 23.07 -8.59
C GLU A 114 6.79 22.74 -8.84
N ARG A 115 7.08 21.56 -9.41
CA ARG A 115 8.42 21.18 -9.86
C ARG A 115 8.81 21.79 -11.22
N GLY A 116 7.95 22.63 -11.83
CA GLY A 116 8.21 23.35 -13.05
C GLY A 116 7.93 22.59 -14.36
N PHE A 117 7.29 21.43 -14.31
CA PHE A 117 6.86 20.73 -15.52
C PHE A 117 5.72 21.49 -16.23
N LYS A 118 5.89 21.68 -17.54
CA LYS A 118 4.94 22.44 -18.37
C LYS A 118 4.18 21.48 -19.27
N PHE A 119 2.87 21.58 -19.23
CA PHE A 119 1.99 20.81 -20.09
C PHE A 119 1.68 21.59 -21.37
N ASP A 120 1.81 20.95 -22.51
CA ASP A 120 1.55 21.53 -23.84
C ASP A 120 0.08 21.36 -24.27
N SER A 121 -0.69 20.53 -23.58
CA SER A 121 -2.09 20.25 -23.86
C SER A 121 -2.79 19.64 -22.65
N GLY A 122 -4.11 19.54 -22.72
CA GLY A 122 -4.88 18.68 -21.82
C GLY A 122 -4.80 17.21 -22.23
N PHE A 123 -5.55 16.38 -21.53
CA PHE A 123 -5.63 14.94 -21.79
C PHE A 123 -6.95 14.36 -21.29
N GLU A 124 -7.26 13.17 -21.74
CA GLU A 124 -8.41 12.40 -21.26
C GLU A 124 -7.94 11.04 -20.76
N ILE A 125 -8.54 10.58 -19.66
CA ILE A 125 -8.24 9.28 -19.07
C ILE A 125 -9.50 8.48 -18.81
N LEU A 126 -9.38 7.18 -18.93
CA LEU A 126 -10.33 6.20 -18.42
C LEU A 126 -9.57 5.19 -17.56
N MET A 127 -10.07 4.95 -16.36
CA MET A 127 -9.47 4.02 -15.41
C MET A 127 -10.40 2.85 -15.13
N ALA A 128 -9.83 1.71 -14.77
CA ALA A 128 -10.54 0.58 -14.18
C ALA A 128 -9.60 -0.19 -13.25
N SER A 129 -10.13 -0.79 -12.20
CA SER A 129 -9.30 -1.50 -11.22
C SER A 129 -9.96 -2.78 -10.74
N ASN A 130 -9.17 -3.82 -10.55
CA ASN A 130 -9.54 -5.02 -9.81
C ASN A 130 -8.95 -5.06 -8.39
N ILE A 131 -8.34 -3.95 -7.94
CA ILE A 131 -7.90 -3.78 -6.56
C ILE A 131 -9.14 -3.60 -5.67
N PRO A 132 -9.33 -4.42 -4.62
CA PRO A 132 -10.44 -4.25 -3.69
C PRO A 132 -10.44 -2.86 -3.04
N ALA A 133 -11.54 -2.12 -3.20
CA ALA A 133 -11.68 -0.79 -2.62
C ALA A 133 -11.67 -0.86 -1.08
N GLY A 134 -10.93 0.05 -0.44
CA GLY A 134 -10.84 0.12 1.02
C GLY A 134 -10.11 -1.04 1.69
N GLY A 135 -9.52 -1.96 0.91
CA GLY A 135 -8.84 -3.16 1.41
C GLY A 135 -7.50 -2.90 2.10
N GLY A 136 -6.97 -1.68 2.08
CA GLY A 136 -5.67 -1.39 2.72
C GLY A 136 -4.46 -2.01 2.01
N ILE A 137 -4.62 -2.35 0.73
CA ILE A 137 -3.55 -2.84 -0.15
C ILE A 137 -3.09 -1.74 -1.13
N SER A 138 -3.14 -0.49 -0.68
CA SER A 138 -2.60 0.72 -1.34
C SER A 138 -3.25 1.11 -2.66
N SER A 139 -4.58 1.09 -2.71
CA SER A 139 -5.30 1.55 -3.91
C SER A 139 -5.08 3.04 -4.23
N SER A 140 -4.90 3.91 -3.22
CA SER A 140 -4.55 5.33 -3.41
C SER A 140 -3.17 5.47 -4.04
N SER A 141 -2.16 4.82 -3.47
CA SER A 141 -0.80 4.87 -4.02
C SER A 141 -0.69 4.23 -5.41
N ALA A 142 -1.49 3.17 -5.70
CA ALA A 142 -1.60 2.62 -7.05
C ALA A 142 -2.17 3.65 -8.03
N LEU A 143 -3.16 4.45 -7.59
CA LEU A 143 -3.74 5.52 -8.39
C LEU A 143 -2.72 6.65 -8.62
N GLU A 144 -2.07 7.13 -7.58
CA GLU A 144 -1.08 8.22 -7.64
C GLU A 144 0.13 7.86 -8.52
N CYS A 145 0.79 6.75 -8.21
CA CYS A 145 1.98 6.33 -8.96
C CYS A 145 1.66 5.91 -10.38
N GLY A 146 0.53 5.21 -10.59
CA GLY A 146 0.07 4.83 -11.92
C GLY A 146 -0.23 6.05 -12.78
N PHE A 147 -0.96 7.01 -12.25
CA PHE A 147 -1.28 8.26 -12.94
C PHE A 147 -0.03 9.10 -13.20
N ALA A 148 0.85 9.25 -12.20
CA ALA A 148 2.10 9.98 -12.35
C ALA A 148 2.93 9.38 -13.49
N TYR A 149 3.12 8.06 -13.52
CA TYR A 149 3.87 7.38 -14.57
C TYR A 149 3.22 7.55 -15.95
N ALA A 150 1.88 7.40 -16.03
CA ALA A 150 1.14 7.58 -17.27
C ALA A 150 1.28 9.01 -17.85
N VAL A 151 1.18 10.02 -16.99
CA VAL A 151 1.38 11.43 -17.39
C VAL A 151 2.81 11.69 -17.79
N ILE A 152 3.79 11.26 -16.99
CA ILE A 152 5.23 11.44 -17.26
C ILE A 152 5.61 10.86 -18.64
N ASP A 153 5.24 9.61 -18.92
CA ASP A 153 5.50 8.98 -20.23
C ASP A 153 4.72 9.65 -21.36
N THR A 154 3.48 10.05 -21.11
CA THR A 154 2.63 10.67 -22.16
C THR A 154 3.15 12.05 -22.58
N PHE A 155 3.66 12.83 -21.63
CA PHE A 155 4.20 14.17 -21.91
C PHE A 155 5.72 14.19 -22.16
N GLY A 156 6.39 13.03 -22.01
CA GLY A 156 7.84 12.92 -22.23
C GLY A 156 8.67 13.60 -21.15
N PHE A 157 8.15 13.67 -19.92
CA PHE A 157 8.90 14.20 -18.79
C PHE A 157 9.96 13.18 -18.34
N ASN A 158 11.08 13.69 -17.82
CA ASN A 158 12.18 12.85 -17.34
C ASN A 158 12.16 12.77 -15.82
N LEU A 159 11.57 11.71 -15.29
CA LEU A 159 11.56 11.35 -13.87
C LEU A 159 11.78 9.84 -13.73
N ASP A 160 12.65 9.44 -12.82
CA ASP A 160 12.85 8.04 -12.51
C ASP A 160 11.76 7.49 -11.58
N ARG A 161 11.79 6.19 -11.31
CA ARG A 161 10.77 5.51 -10.51
C ARG A 161 10.77 5.94 -9.04
N ILE A 162 11.93 6.25 -8.48
CA ILE A 162 12.06 6.73 -7.10
C ILE A 162 11.44 8.13 -6.98
N GLU A 163 11.66 8.99 -7.99
CA GLU A 163 11.03 10.32 -8.02
C GLU A 163 9.51 10.23 -8.20
N ILE A 164 8.99 9.22 -8.92
CA ILE A 164 7.54 8.94 -9.00
C ILE A 164 6.99 8.55 -7.61
N ALA A 165 7.70 7.70 -6.86
CA ALA A 165 7.30 7.35 -5.50
C ALA A 165 7.27 8.57 -4.58
N LYS A 166 8.31 9.41 -4.62
CA LYS A 166 8.37 10.68 -3.87
C LYS A 166 7.26 11.64 -4.27
N LEU A 167 6.91 11.71 -5.56
CA LEU A 167 5.82 12.55 -6.06
C LEU A 167 4.48 12.13 -5.46
N GLY A 168 4.19 10.81 -5.42
CA GLY A 168 2.99 10.27 -4.77
C GLY A 168 2.96 10.60 -3.27
N GLN A 169 4.05 10.36 -2.54
CA GLN A 169 4.13 10.71 -1.12
C GLN A 169 3.93 12.20 -0.86
N MET A 170 4.53 13.07 -1.68
CA MET A 170 4.34 14.52 -1.55
C MET A 170 2.91 14.95 -1.85
N SER A 171 2.22 14.28 -2.80
CA SER A 171 0.79 14.48 -3.04
C SER A 171 -0.04 14.16 -1.81
N GLU A 172 0.20 13.00 -1.17
CA GLU A 172 -0.46 12.65 0.09
C GLU A 172 -0.19 13.68 1.19
N HIS A 173 1.05 14.11 1.38
CA HIS A 173 1.42 15.05 2.43
C HIS A 173 0.88 16.46 2.22
N ASN A 174 1.09 17.01 1.03
CA ASN A 174 0.86 18.44 0.77
C ASN A 174 -0.55 18.72 0.25
N PHE A 175 -1.17 17.75 -0.43
CA PHE A 175 -2.47 17.95 -1.05
C PHE A 175 -3.58 17.22 -0.29
N MET A 176 -3.37 15.95 0.08
CA MET A 176 -4.36 15.13 0.80
C MET A 176 -4.30 15.30 2.33
N ASN A 177 -3.22 15.92 2.87
CA ASN A 177 -2.95 16.09 4.30
C ASN A 177 -2.87 14.76 5.08
N VAL A 178 -2.35 13.71 4.44
CA VAL A 178 -2.09 12.41 5.03
C VAL A 178 -0.59 12.20 5.19
N LYS A 179 -0.08 12.13 6.42
CA LYS A 179 1.35 12.00 6.72
C LYS A 179 1.83 10.55 6.62
N CYS A 180 1.63 9.92 5.46
CA CYS A 180 2.06 8.54 5.21
C CYS A 180 3.60 8.39 5.14
N GLY A 181 4.10 7.15 5.31
CA GLY A 181 5.46 6.78 4.91
C GLY A 181 5.58 6.62 3.39
N ILE A 182 6.76 6.21 2.92
CA ILE A 182 7.02 6.11 1.46
C ILE A 182 6.81 4.68 0.91
N MET A 183 6.69 3.68 1.77
CA MET A 183 6.70 2.26 1.40
C MET A 183 5.74 1.93 0.26
N ASP A 184 4.51 2.41 0.34
CA ASP A 184 3.44 2.07 -0.59
C ASP A 184 3.72 2.58 -2.00
N GLN A 185 4.06 3.87 -2.10
CA GLN A 185 4.40 4.50 -3.37
C GLN A 185 5.70 3.91 -3.94
N PHE A 186 6.67 3.58 -3.06
CA PHE A 186 7.96 3.05 -3.49
C PHE A 186 7.78 1.70 -4.18
N ILE A 187 7.18 0.71 -3.52
CA ILE A 187 7.00 -0.62 -4.09
C ILE A 187 6.11 -0.63 -5.34
N ILE A 188 5.10 0.26 -5.40
CA ILE A 188 4.25 0.40 -6.58
C ILE A 188 5.05 0.96 -7.76
N ALA A 189 5.95 1.90 -7.51
CA ALA A 189 6.78 2.48 -8.55
C ALA A 189 7.89 1.54 -9.03
N THR A 190 8.59 0.87 -8.11
CA THR A 190 9.83 0.12 -8.37
C THR A 190 9.65 -1.39 -8.45
N GLY A 191 8.53 -1.94 -7.98
CA GLY A 191 8.28 -3.36 -7.82
C GLY A 191 8.66 -4.22 -9.04
N LYS A 192 9.11 -5.43 -8.78
CA LYS A 192 9.55 -6.39 -9.79
C LYS A 192 8.92 -7.75 -9.52
N LYS A 193 8.35 -8.34 -10.55
CA LYS A 193 7.74 -9.68 -10.48
C LYS A 193 8.75 -10.71 -9.96
N ASN A 194 8.28 -11.58 -9.08
CA ASN A 194 9.05 -12.62 -8.37
C ASN A 194 10.09 -12.08 -7.37
N TYR A 195 9.96 -10.82 -6.95
CA TYR A 195 10.80 -10.23 -5.91
C TYR A 195 9.96 -9.51 -4.86
N ALA A 196 10.45 -9.52 -3.63
CA ALA A 196 10.12 -8.54 -2.60
C ALA A 196 11.25 -7.50 -2.53
N GLU A 197 10.97 -6.33 -2.01
CA GLU A 197 11.97 -5.28 -1.82
C GLU A 197 12.29 -5.09 -0.34
N LEU A 198 13.55 -5.29 0.03
CA LEU A 198 14.04 -4.82 1.32
C LEU A 198 14.44 -3.36 1.17
N LEU A 199 13.55 -2.46 1.56
CA LEU A 199 13.73 -1.02 1.46
C LEU A 199 14.12 -0.42 2.81
N ASP A 200 15.18 0.36 2.83
CA ASP A 200 15.51 1.27 3.93
C ASP A 200 14.80 2.61 3.71
N CYS A 201 13.79 2.91 4.52
CA CYS A 201 12.97 4.12 4.32
C CYS A 201 13.68 5.42 4.73
N ASN A 202 14.83 5.32 5.39
CA ASN A 202 15.64 6.48 5.76
C ASN A 202 16.54 6.93 4.61
N THR A 203 17.17 5.98 3.91
CA THR A 203 18.14 6.26 2.83
C THR A 203 17.55 6.08 1.43
N LEU A 204 16.43 5.36 1.31
CA LEU A 204 15.81 4.87 0.07
C LEU A 204 16.70 3.89 -0.70
N GLU A 205 17.72 3.34 -0.05
CA GLU A 205 18.45 2.19 -0.59
C GLU A 205 17.57 0.94 -0.49
N TYR A 206 17.56 0.12 -1.53
CA TYR A 206 16.75 -1.08 -1.56
C TYR A 206 17.44 -2.23 -2.28
N GLU A 207 17.00 -3.43 -1.94
CA GLU A 207 17.50 -4.68 -2.52
C GLU A 207 16.31 -5.54 -2.97
N TYR A 208 16.39 -6.09 -4.18
CA TYR A 208 15.46 -7.11 -4.63
C TYR A 208 15.81 -8.47 -4.03
N VAL A 209 14.93 -9.01 -3.24
CA VAL A 209 15.04 -10.34 -2.65
C VAL A 209 14.11 -11.30 -3.40
N PRO A 210 14.61 -12.41 -3.97
CA PRO A 210 13.76 -13.38 -4.64
C PRO A 210 12.62 -13.87 -3.75
N LEU A 211 11.38 -13.76 -4.25
CA LEU A 211 10.16 -14.21 -3.55
C LEU A 211 9.86 -15.66 -3.95
N ASP A 212 10.76 -16.58 -3.56
CA ASP A 212 10.56 -18.01 -3.76
C ASP A 212 9.80 -18.60 -2.56
N LEU A 213 8.54 -18.87 -2.77
CA LEU A 213 7.64 -19.44 -1.76
C LEU A 213 7.39 -20.94 -1.96
N GLY A 214 8.06 -21.58 -2.91
CA GLY A 214 7.87 -23.01 -3.21
C GLY A 214 6.38 -23.36 -3.38
N ASP A 215 5.90 -24.26 -2.53
CA ASP A 215 4.50 -24.71 -2.54
C ASP A 215 3.54 -23.81 -1.73
N TYR A 216 4.02 -22.71 -1.18
CA TYR A 216 3.19 -21.77 -0.42
C TYR A 216 2.74 -20.59 -1.27
N ARG A 217 1.65 -19.97 -0.85
CA ARG A 217 1.08 -18.76 -1.48
C ARG A 217 0.65 -17.79 -0.40
N PHE A 218 0.75 -16.50 -0.67
CA PHE A 218 0.07 -15.51 0.15
C PHE A 218 -1.42 -15.47 -0.18
N VAL A 219 -2.22 -15.58 0.87
CA VAL A 219 -3.67 -15.33 0.84
C VAL A 219 -3.91 -13.97 1.47
N VAL A 220 -4.50 -13.07 0.72
CA VAL A 220 -4.95 -11.76 1.23
C VAL A 220 -6.38 -11.89 1.71
N MET A 221 -6.64 -11.42 2.92
CA MET A 221 -7.93 -11.52 3.60
C MET A 221 -8.42 -10.11 3.94
N ASN A 222 -9.46 -9.63 3.26
CA ASN A 222 -10.05 -8.31 3.50
C ASN A 222 -11.14 -8.41 4.56
N THR A 223 -11.01 -7.64 5.63
CA THR A 223 -12.03 -7.60 6.69
C THR A 223 -13.38 -7.09 6.23
N ASN A 224 -13.46 -6.37 5.12
CA ASN A 224 -14.66 -5.65 4.65
C ASN A 224 -15.23 -4.64 5.68
N LYS A 225 -14.42 -4.26 6.68
CA LYS A 225 -14.78 -3.22 7.65
C LYS A 225 -14.78 -1.85 7.00
N VAL A 226 -15.87 -1.10 7.17
CA VAL A 226 -15.95 0.30 6.74
C VAL A 226 -15.06 1.16 7.63
N ARG A 227 -14.07 1.82 7.04
CA ARG A 227 -13.12 2.68 7.75
C ARG A 227 -13.67 4.10 7.85
N LYS A 228 -14.01 4.56 9.05
CA LYS A 228 -14.52 5.92 9.29
C LYS A 228 -13.49 6.90 9.87
N LEU A 229 -12.41 6.43 10.50
CA LEU A 229 -11.44 7.26 11.23
C LEU A 229 -10.01 6.71 11.13
N ALA A 230 -9.67 6.00 10.05
CA ALA A 230 -8.35 5.37 9.92
C ALA A 230 -7.23 6.42 9.88
N ASP A 231 -7.41 7.50 9.14
CA ASP A 231 -6.39 8.53 8.94
C ASP A 231 -6.07 9.30 10.23
N SER A 232 -7.08 9.62 11.04
CA SER A 232 -6.88 10.30 12.33
C SER A 232 -6.12 9.42 13.32
N LYS A 233 -6.42 8.11 13.38
CA LYS A 233 -5.71 7.15 14.23
C LYS A 233 -4.29 6.87 13.73
N TYR A 234 -4.10 6.86 12.42
CA TYR A 234 -2.77 6.72 11.82
C TYR A 234 -1.87 7.90 12.23
N ASN A 235 -2.36 9.13 12.07
CA ASN A 235 -1.63 10.32 12.48
C ASN A 235 -1.37 10.37 14.00
N GLU A 236 -2.31 9.87 14.83
CA GLU A 236 -2.11 9.70 16.27
C GLU A 236 -0.94 8.76 16.58
N ARG A 237 -0.87 7.59 15.94
CA ARG A 237 0.24 6.63 16.14
C ARG A 237 1.57 7.23 15.74
N ARG A 238 1.61 7.96 14.62
CA ARG A 238 2.82 8.67 14.19
C ARG A 238 3.25 9.72 15.22
N GLY A 239 2.33 10.54 15.72
CA GLY A 239 2.64 11.54 16.75
C GLY A 239 3.18 10.91 18.05
N GLN A 240 2.63 9.76 18.47
CA GLN A 240 3.14 9.02 19.61
C GLN A 240 4.59 8.53 19.41
N CYS A 241 4.96 8.11 18.22
CA CYS A 241 6.35 7.75 17.90
C CYS A 241 7.27 8.97 17.87
N GLU A 242 6.82 10.07 17.27
CA GLU A 242 7.58 11.32 17.24
C GLU A 242 7.85 11.86 18.66
N GLU A 243 6.87 11.75 19.56
CA GLU A 243 7.02 12.14 20.96
C GLU A 243 8.00 11.20 21.71
N ALA A 244 7.91 9.88 21.50
CA ALA A 244 8.85 8.93 22.08
C ALA A 244 10.29 9.20 21.61
N LEU A 245 10.49 9.48 20.33
CA LEU A 245 11.79 9.86 19.75
C LEU A 245 12.33 11.14 20.39
N LYS A 246 11.47 12.15 20.54
CA LYS A 246 11.86 13.42 21.16
C LYS A 246 12.32 13.22 22.60
N ILE A 247 11.63 12.40 23.40
CA ILE A 247 12.03 12.08 24.79
C ILE A 247 13.44 11.46 24.80
N LEU A 248 13.74 10.53 23.91
CA LEU A 248 15.07 9.91 23.81
C LEU A 248 16.15 10.95 23.46
N GLN A 249 15.87 11.81 22.49
CA GLN A 249 16.79 12.88 22.06
C GLN A 249 17.04 13.91 23.17
N ASP A 250 15.99 14.34 23.88
CA ASP A 250 16.07 15.28 25.01
C ASP A 250 16.89 14.69 26.18
N ASN A 251 16.98 13.36 26.28
CA ASN A 251 17.83 12.66 27.25
C ASN A 251 19.22 12.28 26.69
N GLY A 252 19.62 12.86 25.56
CA GLY A 252 20.99 12.74 25.00
C GLY A 252 21.22 11.48 24.15
N VAL A 253 20.18 10.71 23.78
CA VAL A 253 20.29 9.59 22.85
C VAL A 253 20.44 10.17 21.44
N LYS A 254 21.53 9.84 20.74
CA LYS A 254 21.87 10.39 19.43
C LYS A 254 21.28 9.54 18.31
N VAL A 255 19.99 9.71 18.05
CA VAL A 255 19.24 9.04 16.96
C VAL A 255 18.34 10.05 16.26
N GLN A 256 18.09 9.85 14.97
CA GLN A 256 17.17 10.67 14.17
C GLN A 256 15.82 9.98 13.97
N ALA A 257 15.76 8.67 14.15
CA ALA A 257 14.55 7.86 14.03
C ALA A 257 14.58 6.69 15.01
N LEU A 258 13.39 6.20 15.42
CA LEU A 258 13.29 5.10 16.38
C LEU A 258 13.95 3.80 15.89
N CYS A 259 13.88 3.54 14.59
CA CYS A 259 14.42 2.32 13.99
C CYS A 259 15.95 2.33 13.81
N GLU A 260 16.63 3.43 14.14
CA GLU A 260 18.09 3.45 14.28
C GLU A 260 18.57 2.71 15.54
N LEU A 261 17.69 2.53 16.51
CA LEU A 261 17.99 1.75 17.71
C LEU A 261 17.97 0.26 17.41
N SER A 262 18.97 -0.45 17.87
CA SER A 262 18.94 -1.92 17.97
C SER A 262 18.08 -2.39 19.15
N PRO A 263 17.64 -3.65 19.20
CA PRO A 263 17.00 -4.20 20.39
C PRO A 263 17.82 -4.02 21.67
N ALA A 264 19.15 -4.16 21.61
CA ALA A 264 20.04 -3.93 22.74
C ALA A 264 20.08 -2.45 23.18
N ASP A 265 20.04 -1.53 22.23
CA ASP A 265 19.92 -0.10 22.56
C ASP A 265 18.59 0.20 23.21
N TRP A 266 17.50 -0.42 22.74
CA TRP A 266 16.18 -0.25 23.34
C TRP A 266 16.14 -0.75 24.79
N GLU A 267 16.73 -1.90 25.09
CA GLU A 267 16.85 -2.38 26.48
C GLU A 267 17.56 -1.35 27.36
N LYS A 268 18.60 -0.70 26.86
CA LYS A 268 19.35 0.33 27.59
C LYS A 268 18.57 1.62 27.81
N TYR A 269 17.79 2.08 26.81
CA TYR A 269 17.18 3.39 26.84
C TYR A 269 15.67 3.39 27.10
N SER A 270 15.01 2.23 27.11
CA SER A 270 13.55 2.12 27.26
C SER A 270 12.99 2.77 28.52
N ALA A 271 13.77 2.76 29.63
CA ALA A 271 13.39 3.40 30.89
C ALA A 271 13.29 4.94 30.82
N LEU A 272 13.88 5.58 29.80
CA LEU A 272 13.76 7.02 29.58
C LEU A 272 12.35 7.40 29.10
N VAL A 273 11.66 6.49 28.37
CA VAL A 273 10.30 6.68 27.89
C VAL A 273 9.33 6.12 28.93
N THR A 274 9.01 6.94 29.93
CA THR A 274 8.21 6.53 31.11
C THR A 274 6.71 6.38 30.81
N ASP A 275 6.19 7.05 29.79
CA ASP A 275 4.81 6.86 29.36
C ASP A 275 4.66 5.45 28.76
N PRO A 276 3.75 4.60 29.30
CA PRO A 276 3.62 3.22 28.88
C PRO A 276 3.11 3.08 27.44
N ILE A 277 2.35 4.06 26.92
CA ILE A 277 1.84 4.06 25.56
C ILE A 277 3.00 4.35 24.60
N LEU A 278 3.73 5.43 24.84
CA LEU A 278 4.87 5.81 24.01
C LEU A 278 5.96 4.73 24.01
N ASN A 279 6.19 4.11 25.18
CA ASN A 279 7.14 3.01 25.32
C ASN A 279 6.76 1.81 24.44
N LYS A 280 5.47 1.41 24.45
CA LYS A 280 4.96 0.35 23.58
C LYS A 280 5.17 0.68 22.09
N ARG A 281 4.87 1.92 21.66
CA ARG A 281 5.04 2.33 20.25
C ARG A 281 6.51 2.22 19.82
N ALA A 282 7.43 2.77 20.61
CA ALA A 282 8.86 2.71 20.33
C ALA A 282 9.38 1.26 20.35
N ARG A 283 8.96 0.44 21.32
CA ARG A 283 9.30 -0.99 21.36
C ARG A 283 8.88 -1.72 20.09
N HIS A 284 7.65 -1.48 19.60
CA HIS A 284 7.21 -2.04 18.33
C HIS A 284 8.17 -1.66 17.21
N CYS A 285 8.46 -0.36 17.05
CA CYS A 285 9.32 0.13 15.95
C CYS A 285 10.69 -0.55 15.94
N VAL A 286 11.35 -0.61 17.08
CA VAL A 286 12.68 -1.22 17.19
C VAL A 286 12.63 -2.73 16.91
N ALA A 287 11.67 -3.44 17.51
CA ALA A 287 11.55 -4.88 17.36
C ALA A 287 11.09 -5.27 15.94
N GLU A 288 10.19 -4.48 15.32
CA GLU A 288 9.72 -4.74 13.96
C GLU A 288 10.84 -4.54 12.93
N ASN A 289 11.66 -3.52 13.11
CA ASN A 289 12.82 -3.29 12.22
C ASN A 289 13.78 -4.49 12.24
N GLN A 290 14.02 -5.09 13.41
CA GLN A 290 14.83 -6.30 13.50
C GLN A 290 14.13 -7.49 12.82
N ARG A 291 12.81 -7.66 13.01
CA ARG A 291 12.03 -8.73 12.35
C ARG A 291 12.09 -8.63 10.83
N VAL A 292 12.07 -7.42 10.27
CA VAL A 292 12.23 -7.21 8.81
C VAL A 292 13.57 -7.71 8.32
N ILE A 293 14.65 -7.35 9.01
CA ILE A 293 16.02 -7.79 8.65
C ILE A 293 16.11 -9.32 8.68
N ASP A 294 15.53 -9.94 9.72
CA ASP A 294 15.56 -11.39 9.87
C ASP A 294 14.67 -12.08 8.85
N ALA A 295 13.49 -11.51 8.52
CA ALA A 295 12.61 -12.04 7.48
C ALA A 295 13.26 -12.05 6.09
N ALA A 296 13.96 -10.98 5.72
CA ALA A 296 14.69 -10.95 4.45
C ALA A 296 15.81 -12.01 4.39
N LYS A 297 16.58 -12.19 5.48
CA LYS A 297 17.59 -13.25 5.59
C LYS A 297 16.95 -14.64 5.49
N THR A 298 15.84 -14.84 6.18
CA THR A 298 15.11 -16.09 6.26
C THR A 298 14.55 -16.49 4.89
N LEU A 299 13.96 -15.54 4.16
CA LEU A 299 13.47 -15.78 2.81
C LEU A 299 14.62 -16.13 1.84
N LYS A 300 15.74 -15.42 1.88
CA LYS A 300 16.94 -15.74 1.08
C LYS A 300 17.48 -17.15 1.37
N ALA A 301 17.32 -17.63 2.59
CA ALA A 301 17.73 -18.98 3.00
C ALA A 301 16.68 -20.07 2.68
N GLY A 302 15.51 -19.69 2.15
CA GLY A 302 14.41 -20.62 1.86
C GLY A 302 13.72 -21.20 3.10
N ASN A 303 13.91 -20.60 4.29
CA ASN A 303 13.31 -21.05 5.54
C ASN A 303 11.94 -20.40 5.77
N LEU A 304 10.90 -20.89 5.07
CA LEU A 304 9.56 -20.33 5.13
C LEU A 304 8.87 -20.56 6.49
N GLU A 305 9.26 -21.57 7.25
CA GLU A 305 8.72 -21.80 8.60
C GLU A 305 9.14 -20.68 9.56
N GLU A 306 10.40 -20.26 9.51
CA GLU A 306 10.88 -19.13 10.31
C GLU A 306 10.23 -17.81 9.85
N LEU A 307 10.06 -17.62 8.54
CA LEU A 307 9.30 -16.47 8.03
C LEU A 307 7.89 -16.45 8.62
N GLY A 308 7.20 -17.59 8.65
CA GLY A 308 5.88 -17.71 9.28
C GLY A 308 5.86 -17.31 10.76
N ARG A 309 6.89 -17.71 11.54
CA ARG A 309 7.03 -17.30 12.95
C ARG A 309 7.21 -15.79 13.10
N LEU A 310 8.02 -15.19 12.23
CA LEU A 310 8.22 -13.73 12.22
C LEU A 310 6.94 -12.98 11.87
N LEU A 311 6.14 -13.48 10.92
CA LEU A 311 4.82 -12.91 10.60
C LEU A 311 3.90 -12.93 11.83
N ASN A 312 3.82 -14.05 12.54
CA ASN A 312 3.01 -14.19 13.76
C ASN A 312 3.49 -13.25 14.89
N ALA A 313 4.80 -13.13 15.07
CA ALA A 313 5.39 -12.22 16.05
C ALA A 313 5.11 -10.75 15.73
N SER A 314 5.16 -10.37 14.45
CA SER A 314 4.79 -9.06 13.97
C SER A 314 3.31 -8.75 14.27
N HIS A 315 2.39 -9.68 13.97
CA HIS A 315 0.97 -9.50 14.29
C HIS A 315 0.74 -9.25 15.77
N LYS A 316 1.38 -10.06 16.63
CA LYS A 316 1.29 -9.89 18.06
C LYS A 316 1.75 -8.50 18.52
N SER A 317 2.88 -8.02 18.01
CA SER A 317 3.39 -6.68 18.34
C SER A 317 2.47 -5.56 17.84
N LEU A 318 1.88 -5.70 16.64
CA LEU A 318 0.89 -4.77 16.09
C LEU A 318 -0.40 -4.72 16.93
N LYS A 319 -0.79 -5.86 17.52
CA LYS A 319 -1.93 -5.96 18.41
C LYS A 319 -1.66 -5.38 19.80
N GLU A 320 -0.57 -5.79 20.44
CA GLU A 320 -0.31 -5.53 21.87
C GLU A 320 0.49 -4.24 22.10
N ASP A 321 1.42 -3.90 21.20
CA ASP A 321 2.31 -2.76 21.35
C ASP A 321 1.86 -1.56 20.50
N TYR A 322 1.41 -1.80 19.27
CA TYR A 322 1.02 -0.72 18.38
C TYR A 322 -0.49 -0.43 18.39
N GLU A 323 -1.31 -1.41 18.73
CA GLU A 323 -2.77 -1.33 18.90
C GLU A 323 -3.49 -0.81 17.65
N VAL A 324 -3.19 -1.42 16.49
CA VAL A 324 -3.76 -1.06 15.17
C VAL A 324 -4.60 -2.17 14.54
N THR A 325 -4.76 -3.32 15.20
CA THR A 325 -5.43 -4.48 14.59
C THR A 325 -6.96 -4.42 14.75
N GLY A 326 -7.46 -4.54 15.98
CA GLY A 326 -8.88 -4.67 16.28
C GLY A 326 -9.43 -6.08 16.01
N ILE A 327 -10.65 -6.33 16.46
CA ILE A 327 -11.24 -7.67 16.49
C ILE A 327 -11.32 -8.34 15.12
N GLU A 328 -11.56 -7.57 14.04
CA GLU A 328 -11.70 -8.11 12.70
C GLU A 328 -10.37 -8.66 12.18
N LEU A 329 -9.29 -7.89 12.29
CA LEU A 329 -7.95 -8.33 11.87
C LEU A 329 -7.39 -9.42 12.77
N ASP A 330 -7.61 -9.32 14.08
CA ASP A 330 -7.21 -10.36 15.04
C ASP A 330 -7.91 -11.69 14.72
N THR A 331 -9.21 -11.65 14.43
CA THR A 331 -9.97 -12.86 14.07
C THR A 331 -9.42 -13.50 12.81
N LEU A 332 -9.11 -12.70 11.75
CA LEU A 332 -8.51 -13.24 10.53
C LEU A 332 -7.13 -13.85 10.78
N ALA A 333 -6.24 -13.09 11.42
CA ALA A 333 -4.86 -13.55 11.61
C ALA A 333 -4.77 -14.74 12.57
N GLU A 334 -5.41 -14.66 13.74
CA GLU A 334 -5.32 -15.71 14.77
C GLU A 334 -6.07 -17.01 14.39
N SER A 335 -7.18 -16.91 13.62
CA SER A 335 -7.82 -18.11 13.07
C SER A 335 -6.97 -18.74 11.96
N SER A 336 -6.31 -17.93 11.15
CA SER A 336 -5.39 -18.39 10.10
C SER A 336 -4.19 -19.15 10.68
N GLN A 337 -3.57 -18.62 11.73
CA GLN A 337 -2.41 -19.22 12.40
C GLN A 337 -2.71 -20.62 12.97
N LYS A 338 -3.97 -20.96 13.19
CA LYS A 338 -4.41 -22.26 13.71
C LYS A 338 -4.72 -23.29 12.62
N GLN A 339 -4.72 -22.87 11.32
CA GLN A 339 -5.05 -23.77 10.24
C GLN A 339 -3.86 -24.64 9.85
N GLU A 340 -4.13 -25.90 9.55
CA GLU A 340 -3.16 -26.79 8.95
C GLU A 340 -2.68 -26.24 7.60
N GLY A 341 -1.36 -26.22 7.37
CA GLY A 341 -0.75 -25.68 6.15
C GLY A 341 -0.56 -24.18 6.15
N CYS A 342 -0.94 -23.45 7.21
CA CYS A 342 -0.58 -22.04 7.39
C CYS A 342 0.70 -21.93 8.21
N LEU A 343 1.74 -21.31 7.67
CA LEU A 343 3.00 -21.07 8.39
C LEU A 343 2.92 -19.84 9.28
N GLY A 344 2.16 -18.83 8.86
CA GLY A 344 1.98 -17.61 9.63
C GLY A 344 1.01 -16.65 8.97
N ALA A 345 0.45 -15.74 9.78
CA ALA A 345 -0.50 -14.73 9.33
C ALA A 345 -0.41 -13.46 10.17
N ARG A 346 -0.65 -12.32 9.52
CA ARG A 346 -0.61 -10.99 10.15
C ARG A 346 -1.46 -9.97 9.39
N MET A 347 -1.82 -8.89 10.06
CA MET A 347 -2.36 -7.74 9.34
C MET A 347 -1.31 -7.14 8.40
N THR A 348 -1.75 -6.49 7.33
CA THR A 348 -0.89 -5.74 6.39
C THR A 348 -1.48 -4.36 6.10
N GLY A 349 -0.61 -3.36 5.95
CA GLY A 349 -0.97 -1.96 5.75
C GLY A 349 -1.24 -1.19 7.04
N ALA A 350 -2.07 -0.16 6.98
CA ALA A 350 -2.29 0.76 8.11
C ALA A 350 -3.09 0.17 9.29
N GLY A 351 -3.72 -0.99 9.15
CA GLY A 351 -4.60 -1.53 10.18
C GLY A 351 -5.96 -0.83 10.27
N PHE A 352 -6.57 -0.82 11.46
CA PHE A 352 -7.91 -0.27 11.76
C PHE A 352 -9.04 -0.86 10.90
N GLY A 353 -8.91 -2.08 10.47
CA GLY A 353 -9.61 -2.78 9.40
C GLY A 353 -8.66 -3.01 8.22
N GLY A 354 -9.18 -3.25 7.00
CA GLY A 354 -8.37 -3.55 5.83
C GLY A 354 -8.01 -5.01 5.74
N CYS A 355 -6.75 -5.35 5.43
CA CYS A 355 -6.37 -6.72 5.13
C CYS A 355 -5.43 -7.35 6.16
N ALA A 356 -5.52 -8.67 6.25
CA ALA A 356 -4.47 -9.55 6.74
C ALA A 356 -3.90 -10.38 5.58
N ILE A 357 -2.69 -10.91 5.77
CA ILE A 357 -2.06 -11.87 4.86
C ILE A 357 -1.73 -13.15 5.62
N ALA A 358 -1.81 -14.29 4.94
CA ALA A 358 -1.38 -15.58 5.45
C ALA A 358 -0.52 -16.31 4.43
N LEU A 359 0.53 -16.99 4.88
CA LEU A 359 1.38 -17.84 4.06
C LEU A 359 0.88 -19.28 4.17
N VAL A 360 0.21 -19.77 3.10
CA VAL A 360 -0.57 -21.01 3.12
C VAL A 360 -0.08 -21.97 2.04
N HIS A 361 0.03 -23.25 2.39
CA HIS A 361 0.39 -24.32 1.44
C HIS A 361 -0.70 -24.47 0.34
N LYS A 362 -0.28 -24.53 -0.92
CA LYS A 362 -1.18 -24.52 -2.09
C LYS A 362 -2.29 -25.60 -2.04
N ASN A 363 -2.01 -26.79 -1.47
CA ASN A 363 -2.98 -27.88 -1.37
C ASN A 363 -3.99 -27.70 -0.22
N LYS A 364 -3.86 -26.64 0.59
CA LYS A 364 -4.73 -26.35 1.73
C LYS A 364 -5.53 -25.05 1.55
N LEU A 365 -5.42 -24.39 0.40
CA LEU A 365 -6.03 -23.08 0.16
C LEU A 365 -7.56 -23.10 0.35
N ASP A 366 -8.26 -24.06 -0.24
CA ASP A 366 -9.72 -24.13 -0.19
C ASP A 366 -10.20 -24.36 1.24
N SER A 367 -9.66 -25.37 1.93
CA SER A 367 -10.03 -25.66 3.34
C SER A 367 -9.62 -24.53 4.29
N PHE A 368 -8.50 -23.88 4.04
CA PHE A 368 -8.06 -22.69 4.78
C PHE A 368 -9.08 -21.57 4.66
N ILE A 369 -9.47 -21.21 3.43
CA ILE A 369 -10.42 -20.11 3.18
C ILE A 369 -11.77 -20.42 3.81
N GLU A 370 -12.28 -21.64 3.66
CA GLU A 370 -13.57 -22.06 4.22
C GLU A 370 -13.58 -21.97 5.75
N ASN A 371 -12.54 -22.50 6.42
CA ASN A 371 -12.44 -22.52 7.88
C ASN A 371 -12.27 -21.13 8.48
N VAL A 372 -11.39 -20.30 7.90
CA VAL A 372 -11.16 -18.93 8.36
C VAL A 372 -12.41 -18.08 8.12
N GLN A 373 -13.07 -18.21 6.96
CA GLN A 373 -14.30 -17.50 6.66
C GLN A 373 -15.41 -17.87 7.64
N SER A 374 -15.61 -19.18 7.93
CA SER A 374 -16.60 -19.65 8.89
C SER A 374 -16.38 -19.07 10.29
N THR A 375 -15.10 -19.06 10.74
CA THR A 375 -14.73 -18.48 12.04
C THR A 375 -14.97 -16.97 12.06
N TYR A 376 -14.60 -16.28 10.99
CA TYR A 376 -14.76 -14.84 10.86
C TYR A 376 -16.25 -14.45 10.86
N GLU A 377 -17.06 -15.08 10.02
CA GLU A 377 -18.50 -14.78 9.90
C GLU A 377 -19.23 -15.04 11.23
N LYS A 378 -18.88 -16.14 11.94
CA LYS A 378 -19.43 -16.44 13.26
C LYS A 378 -19.06 -15.40 14.31
N THR A 379 -17.85 -14.85 14.27
CA THR A 379 -17.34 -13.92 15.29
C THR A 379 -17.74 -12.48 15.01
N ILE A 380 -17.69 -12.07 13.73
CA ILE A 380 -17.86 -10.67 13.31
C ILE A 380 -19.27 -10.38 12.78
N GLY A 381 -19.98 -11.40 12.28
CA GLY A 381 -21.37 -11.28 11.80
C GLY A 381 -21.51 -10.93 10.30
N TYR A 382 -20.40 -10.81 9.55
CA TYR A 382 -20.40 -10.62 8.10
C TYR A 382 -19.17 -11.28 7.48
N LYS A 383 -19.18 -11.44 6.15
CA LYS A 383 -18.14 -12.16 5.41
C LYS A 383 -16.89 -11.30 5.18
N ALA A 384 -15.72 -11.92 5.29
CA ALA A 384 -14.46 -11.39 4.78
C ALA A 384 -14.33 -11.64 3.27
N GLY A 385 -13.42 -10.90 2.62
CA GLY A 385 -13.01 -11.18 1.25
C GLY A 385 -11.69 -11.94 1.24
N PHE A 386 -11.53 -12.89 0.30
CA PHE A 386 -10.30 -13.67 0.17
C PHE A 386 -9.83 -13.69 -1.26
N PHE A 387 -8.52 -13.60 -1.47
CA PHE A 387 -7.92 -13.94 -2.75
C PHE A 387 -6.47 -14.40 -2.56
N VAL A 388 -6.06 -15.33 -3.39
CA VAL A 388 -4.67 -15.74 -3.51
C VAL A 388 -3.96 -14.71 -4.38
N CYS A 389 -2.81 -14.21 -3.95
CA CYS A 389 -2.04 -13.27 -4.74
C CYS A 389 -0.72 -13.89 -5.24
N GLU A 390 -0.30 -13.40 -6.37
CA GLU A 390 1.03 -13.61 -6.95
C GLU A 390 1.74 -12.26 -7.03
N SER A 391 3.06 -12.30 -7.15
CA SER A 391 3.84 -11.07 -7.35
C SER A 391 3.56 -10.46 -8.73
N GLY A 392 3.60 -9.13 -8.79
CA GLY A 392 3.45 -8.35 -10.02
C GLY A 392 4.65 -7.46 -10.27
N ASP A 393 4.73 -6.87 -11.46
CA ASP A 393 5.66 -5.78 -11.73
C ASP A 393 5.10 -4.46 -11.18
N GLY A 394 5.97 -3.51 -10.89
CA GLY A 394 5.58 -2.13 -10.58
C GLY A 394 4.84 -1.46 -11.74
N VAL A 395 4.60 -0.15 -11.63
CA VAL A 395 3.93 0.59 -12.72
C VAL A 395 4.57 0.32 -14.07
N THR A 396 3.75 -0.01 -15.07
CA THR A 396 4.26 -0.49 -16.36
C THR A 396 3.35 0.01 -17.50
N LYS A 397 3.98 0.38 -18.62
CA LYS A 397 3.28 0.59 -19.90
C LYS A 397 3.00 -0.76 -20.53
N ILE A 398 1.80 -0.97 -21.03
CA ILE A 398 1.31 -2.25 -21.57
C ILE A 398 0.72 -2.09 -22.97
#